data_838f5ce0b41cc16253410c8579c016fe
#
_entry.id   838f5ce0b41cc16253410c8579c016fe
#
_cell.length_a   1.000
_cell.length_b   1.000
_cell.length_c   1.000
_cell.angle_alpha   90.00
_cell.angle_beta   90.00
_cell.angle_gamma   90.00
#
_symmetry.space_group_name_H-M   'P 1'
#
loop_
_entity.id
_entity.type
_entity.pdbx_description
1 polymer ?
#
loop_
_entity_poly.entity_id
_entity_poly.type
_entity_poly.pdbx_seq_one_letter_code
_entity_poly.pdbx_strand_id
1 'polypeptide(L)'
;MNDSSVLEVRHGTLTIDGETVFYREAGPEVAPVLLLPHGYPSSSFQYRRLMPAIADRWRTVAPDFPGFGYSGTPNPAQFGYDFDAYATFLERFTDALELGSYALWLHDYGSQIGLRHAIAHPSRIRALIIQNGDIYADALGPKYETIRRFWRDPSPANRAPLEQAVSEDGFRAEFVGEVDDDVARRVPPDLWKLHWPLMDTAVRRALSVGLMEKLKANLDWFPRYQAYLREHRPPAMILWGPKDEYMPEPAARAYLR
;
A
#
# COMPACT_ATOMS: atom_id res chain seq x y z
N MET A 1 30.48 -0.27 20.11
CA MET A 1 29.29 0.37 20.72
C MET A 1 28.13 0.16 19.73
N ASN A 2 27.17 -0.70 20.07
CA ASN A 2 25.95 -0.77 19.26
C ASN A 2 25.18 0.52 19.54
N ASP A 3 25.09 1.38 18.54
CA ASP A 3 24.26 2.55 18.60
C ASP A 3 22.80 2.10 18.51
N SER A 4 22.15 1.95 19.68
CA SER A 4 20.76 1.52 19.77
C SER A 4 19.79 2.51 19.08
N SER A 5 20.23 3.75 18.81
CA SER A 5 19.44 4.76 18.11
C SER A 5 19.16 4.40 16.64
N VAL A 6 20.00 3.55 16.06
CA VAL A 6 19.89 3.07 14.66
C VAL A 6 18.70 2.13 14.46
N LEU A 7 18.26 1.45 15.53
CA LEU A 7 17.14 0.51 15.48
C LEU A 7 15.79 1.18 15.73
N GLU A 8 15.78 2.44 16.14
CA GLU A 8 14.56 3.19 16.39
C GLU A 8 13.92 3.70 15.09
N VAL A 9 12.58 3.72 15.07
CA VAL A 9 11.83 4.32 13.97
C VAL A 9 11.82 5.83 14.14
N ARG A 10 12.47 6.52 13.22
CA ARG A 10 12.46 7.98 13.11
C ARG A 10 11.28 8.45 12.26
N HIS A 11 10.88 9.69 12.45
CA HIS A 11 9.82 10.35 11.69
C HIS A 11 10.40 11.54 10.95
N GLY A 12 9.96 11.73 9.70
CA GLY A 12 10.35 12.88 8.91
C GLY A 12 9.17 13.48 8.15
N THR A 13 9.36 14.67 7.67
CA THR A 13 8.45 15.33 6.74
C THR A 13 9.24 15.91 5.57
N LEU A 14 8.63 15.87 4.38
CA LEU A 14 9.11 16.48 3.16
C LEU A 14 8.03 17.40 2.60
N THR A 15 8.41 18.31 1.73
CA THR A 15 7.46 19.05 0.90
C THR A 15 7.57 18.54 -0.54
N ILE A 16 6.48 17.98 -1.07
CA ILE A 16 6.38 17.54 -2.47
C ILE A 16 5.19 18.28 -3.10
N ASP A 17 5.42 18.99 -4.17
CA ASP A 17 4.41 19.81 -4.87
C ASP A 17 3.66 20.83 -3.95
N GLY A 18 4.34 21.33 -2.94
CA GLY A 18 3.77 22.27 -1.95
C GLY A 18 3.02 21.60 -0.80
N GLU A 19 2.89 20.28 -0.81
CA GLU A 19 2.17 19.52 0.21
C GLU A 19 3.13 18.83 1.18
N THR A 20 2.73 18.73 2.44
CA THR A 20 3.48 18.02 3.47
C THR A 20 3.33 16.51 3.28
N VAL A 21 4.43 15.81 3.19
CA VAL A 21 4.52 14.35 3.14
C VAL A 21 5.21 13.86 4.40
N PHE A 22 4.49 13.06 5.17
CA PHE A 22 5.04 12.39 6.35
C PHE A 22 5.62 11.03 5.95
N TYR A 23 6.72 10.62 6.59
CA TYR A 23 7.29 9.29 6.41
C TYR A 23 7.94 8.77 7.69
N ARG A 24 8.14 7.45 7.72
CA ARG A 24 8.92 6.76 8.75
C ARG A 24 10.17 6.18 8.13
N GLU A 25 11.25 6.19 8.92
CA GLU A 25 12.54 5.63 8.54
C GLU A 25 13.18 4.90 9.72
N ALA A 26 13.86 3.78 9.46
CA ALA A 26 14.68 3.08 10.45
C ALA A 26 15.89 2.43 9.78
N GLY A 27 16.96 2.22 10.58
CA GLY A 27 18.20 1.62 10.13
C GLY A 27 19.28 2.62 9.69
N PRO A 28 20.50 2.14 9.42
CA PRO A 28 21.63 2.98 9.03
C PRO A 28 21.42 3.58 7.61
N GLU A 29 21.84 4.82 7.41
CA GLU A 29 21.77 5.51 6.12
C GLU A 29 22.50 4.77 4.99
N VAL A 30 23.61 4.10 5.33
CA VAL A 30 24.44 3.36 4.37
C VAL A 30 23.96 1.94 4.09
N ALA A 31 22.95 1.46 4.81
CA ALA A 31 22.38 0.13 4.59
C ALA A 31 21.57 0.06 3.28
N PRO A 32 21.40 -1.13 2.70
CA PRO A 32 20.48 -1.31 1.56
C PRO A 32 19.08 -0.80 1.89
N VAL A 33 18.48 -0.07 0.95
CA VAL A 33 17.15 0.53 1.15
C VAL A 33 16.05 -0.49 0.86
N LEU A 34 15.04 -0.53 1.76
CA LEU A 34 13.76 -1.19 1.55
C LEU A 34 12.64 -0.13 1.58
N LEU A 35 12.05 0.12 0.43
CA LEU A 35 10.93 1.04 0.28
C LEU A 35 9.62 0.33 0.57
N LEU A 36 8.78 0.93 1.41
CA LEU A 36 7.59 0.33 2.01
C LEU A 36 6.33 1.15 1.72
N PRO A 37 5.81 1.17 0.48
CA PRO A 37 4.51 1.78 0.16
C PRO A 37 3.38 1.01 0.85
N HIS A 38 2.54 1.71 1.61
CA HIS A 38 1.47 1.09 2.38
C HIS A 38 0.23 0.76 1.53
N GLY A 39 -0.66 -0.08 2.09
CA GLY A 39 -1.97 -0.41 1.53
C GLY A 39 -3.12 0.33 2.20
N TYR A 40 -4.34 -0.02 1.80
CA TYR A 40 -5.60 0.45 2.37
C TYR A 40 -6.07 -0.48 3.52
N PRO A 41 -6.70 0.01 4.56
CA PRO A 41 -6.90 1.40 4.97
C PRO A 41 -5.82 1.85 5.99
N SER A 42 -4.58 1.89 5.58
CA SER A 42 -3.45 2.09 6.48
C SER A 42 -2.61 3.34 6.13
N SER A 43 -1.41 3.38 6.67
CA SER A 43 -0.35 4.36 6.45
C SER A 43 0.99 3.68 6.69
N SER A 44 2.09 4.41 6.70
CA SER A 44 3.40 3.88 7.10
C SER A 44 3.40 3.20 8.49
N PHE A 45 2.40 3.47 9.34
CA PHE A 45 2.20 2.79 10.62
C PHE A 45 1.97 1.28 10.49
N GLN A 46 1.53 0.81 9.32
CA GLN A 46 1.45 -0.61 8.98
C GLN A 46 2.77 -1.34 9.29
N TYR A 47 3.89 -0.70 9.03
CA TYR A 47 5.23 -1.27 9.15
C TYR A 47 5.91 -1.07 10.51
N ARG A 48 5.19 -0.52 11.52
CA ARG A 48 5.72 -0.18 12.86
C ARG A 48 6.46 -1.29 13.59
N ARG A 49 6.13 -2.57 13.29
CA ARG A 49 6.81 -3.73 13.87
C ARG A 49 7.89 -4.28 12.95
N LEU A 50 7.69 -4.20 11.64
CA LEU A 50 8.66 -4.68 10.65
C LEU A 50 9.92 -3.82 10.67
N MET A 51 9.76 -2.49 10.62
CA MET A 51 10.89 -1.57 10.50
C MET A 51 11.95 -1.77 11.59
N PRO A 52 11.62 -1.75 12.88
CA PRO A 52 12.64 -1.96 13.92
C PRO A 52 13.20 -3.40 13.93
N ALA A 53 12.42 -4.38 13.48
CA ALA A 53 12.84 -5.78 13.47
C ALA A 53 13.94 -6.11 12.43
N ILE A 54 14.09 -5.27 11.40
CA ILE A 54 15.08 -5.47 10.32
C ILE A 54 16.05 -4.28 10.18
N ALA A 55 15.97 -3.29 11.06
CA ALA A 55 16.76 -2.07 11.01
C ALA A 55 18.26 -2.31 11.22
N ASP A 56 18.67 -3.48 11.71
CA ASP A 56 20.07 -3.89 11.80
C ASP A 56 20.73 -4.14 10.43
N ARG A 57 19.92 -4.38 9.39
CA ARG A 57 20.39 -4.78 8.06
C ARG A 57 19.87 -3.90 6.93
N TRP A 58 18.74 -3.20 7.14
CA TRP A 58 18.04 -2.45 6.13
C TRP A 58 17.81 -1.02 6.58
N ARG A 59 17.99 -0.07 5.66
CA ARG A 59 17.40 1.24 5.75
C ARG A 59 15.96 1.14 5.22
N THR A 60 15.00 1.10 6.11
CA THR A 60 13.56 1.03 5.75
C THR A 60 12.99 2.44 5.63
N VAL A 61 12.24 2.70 4.56
CA VAL A 61 11.61 3.99 4.29
C VAL A 61 10.15 3.78 3.90
N ALA A 62 9.22 4.38 4.64
CA ALA A 62 7.79 4.20 4.48
C ALA A 62 7.07 5.57 4.43
N PRO A 63 6.63 6.06 3.26
CA PRO A 63 5.81 7.28 3.18
C PRO A 63 4.38 7.02 3.64
N ASP A 64 3.70 8.07 4.11
CA ASP A 64 2.25 8.15 4.08
C ASP A 64 1.84 8.77 2.75
N PHE A 65 0.98 8.10 1.98
CA PHE A 65 0.50 8.64 0.71
C PHE A 65 -0.37 9.90 0.92
N PRO A 66 -0.44 10.82 -0.06
CA PRO A 66 -1.36 11.95 -0.02
C PRO A 66 -2.80 11.50 0.27
N GLY A 67 -3.44 12.14 1.25
CA GLY A 67 -4.77 11.77 1.72
C GLY A 67 -4.80 10.65 2.77
N PHE A 68 -3.65 10.09 3.16
CA PHE A 68 -3.52 9.05 4.18
C PHE A 68 -2.61 9.49 5.32
N GLY A 69 -2.78 8.86 6.49
CA GLY A 69 -1.94 9.07 7.65
C GLY A 69 -1.78 10.54 8.00
N TYR A 70 -0.53 10.95 8.25
CA TYR A 70 -0.16 12.31 8.60
C TYR A 70 0.23 13.18 7.39
N SER A 71 0.19 12.64 6.17
CA SER A 71 0.42 13.42 4.97
C SER A 71 -0.73 14.36 4.65
N GLY A 72 -0.43 15.43 3.91
CA GLY A 72 -1.39 16.40 3.42
C GLY A 72 -2.48 15.77 2.54
N THR A 73 -3.51 16.55 2.29
CA THR A 73 -4.62 16.16 1.41
C THR A 73 -4.74 17.20 0.30
N PRO A 74 -3.91 17.10 -0.75
CA PRO A 74 -3.94 18.03 -1.86
C PRO A 74 -5.32 18.15 -2.50
N ASN A 75 -5.59 19.30 -3.10
CA ASN A 75 -6.84 19.48 -3.84
C ASN A 75 -6.92 18.45 -4.99
N PRO A 76 -8.06 17.77 -5.19
CA PRO A 76 -8.24 16.83 -6.31
C PRO A 76 -7.98 17.40 -7.71
N ALA A 77 -8.04 18.74 -7.87
CA ALA A 77 -7.62 19.39 -9.11
C ALA A 77 -6.08 19.40 -9.32
N GLN A 78 -5.30 19.19 -8.26
CA GLN A 78 -3.83 19.18 -8.28
C GLN A 78 -3.26 17.76 -8.17
N PHE A 79 -3.97 16.85 -7.51
CA PHE A 79 -3.58 15.46 -7.35
C PHE A 79 -4.75 14.53 -7.71
N GLY A 80 -4.55 13.65 -8.69
CA GLY A 80 -5.62 12.86 -9.31
C GLY A 80 -6.24 11.78 -8.42
N TYR A 81 -5.62 11.43 -7.28
CA TYR A 81 -6.05 10.36 -6.39
C TYR A 81 -6.42 9.08 -7.14
N ASP A 82 -5.49 8.65 -8.00
CA ASP A 82 -5.53 7.37 -8.69
C ASP A 82 -4.15 6.70 -8.62
N PHE A 83 -4.06 5.47 -9.06
CA PHE A 83 -2.83 4.68 -8.91
C PHE A 83 -1.66 5.21 -9.75
N ASP A 84 -1.92 5.93 -10.84
CA ASP A 84 -0.89 6.57 -11.66
C ASP A 84 -0.34 7.82 -10.96
N ALA A 85 -1.22 8.64 -10.36
CA ALA A 85 -0.81 9.79 -9.55
C ALA A 85 0.02 9.37 -8.33
N TYR A 86 -0.37 8.29 -7.65
CA TYR A 86 0.42 7.75 -6.53
C TYR A 86 1.76 7.16 -6.97
N ALA A 87 1.84 6.54 -8.15
CA ALA A 87 3.12 6.07 -8.68
C ALA A 87 4.08 7.23 -8.99
N THR A 88 3.56 8.32 -9.58
CA THR A 88 4.30 9.56 -9.79
C THR A 88 4.72 10.23 -8.46
N PHE A 89 3.83 10.22 -7.46
CA PHE A 89 4.19 10.66 -6.12
C PHE A 89 5.34 9.84 -5.54
N LEU A 90 5.31 8.51 -5.68
CA LEU A 90 6.36 7.63 -5.15
C LEU A 90 7.72 7.91 -5.82
N GLU A 91 7.74 8.23 -7.12
CA GLU A 91 8.92 8.70 -7.84
C GLU A 91 9.48 9.97 -7.20
N ARG A 92 8.66 11.03 -7.06
CA ARG A 92 9.07 12.30 -6.46
C ARG A 92 9.54 12.14 -5.00
N PHE A 93 8.90 11.25 -4.25
CA PHE A 93 9.29 10.93 -2.89
C PHE A 93 10.68 10.28 -2.83
N THR A 94 10.94 9.30 -3.69
CA THR A 94 12.25 8.64 -3.76
C THR A 94 13.35 9.56 -4.26
N ASP A 95 13.03 10.48 -5.17
CA ASP A 95 13.96 11.51 -5.65
C ASP A 95 14.29 12.53 -4.56
N ALA A 96 13.28 12.99 -3.81
CA ALA A 96 13.48 13.94 -2.72
C ALA A 96 14.34 13.40 -1.57
N LEU A 97 14.36 12.08 -1.37
CA LEU A 97 15.24 11.39 -0.42
C LEU A 97 16.53 10.86 -1.05
N GLU A 98 16.78 11.15 -2.31
CA GLU A 98 17.95 10.70 -3.07
C GLU A 98 18.16 9.18 -3.02
N LEU A 99 17.06 8.40 -3.02
CA LEU A 99 17.12 6.94 -3.01
C LEU A 99 17.49 6.42 -4.40
N GLY A 100 18.74 6.04 -4.59
CA GLY A 100 19.26 5.61 -5.89
C GLY A 100 18.69 4.28 -6.37
N SER A 101 18.72 3.24 -5.52
CA SER A 101 18.13 1.92 -5.80
C SER A 101 17.75 1.22 -4.52
N TYR A 102 16.71 0.37 -4.59
CA TYR A 102 16.08 -0.23 -3.40
C TYR A 102 15.39 -1.56 -3.71
N ALA A 103 15.19 -2.35 -2.66
CA ALA A 103 14.18 -3.39 -2.67
C ALA A 103 12.80 -2.73 -2.44
N LEU A 104 11.75 -3.28 -3.02
CA LEU A 104 10.40 -2.73 -2.96
C LEU A 104 9.45 -3.75 -2.33
N TRP A 105 8.78 -3.35 -1.26
CA TRP A 105 7.73 -4.14 -0.62
C TRP A 105 6.39 -3.80 -1.29
N LEU A 106 5.76 -4.79 -1.89
CA LEU A 106 4.50 -4.68 -2.60
C LEU A 106 3.39 -5.30 -1.75
N HIS A 107 2.48 -4.46 -1.25
CA HIS A 107 1.35 -4.92 -0.45
C HIS A 107 0.10 -4.11 -0.78
N ASP A 108 -1.03 -4.79 -1.05
CA ASP A 108 -2.33 -4.18 -1.30
C ASP A 108 -2.26 -3.05 -2.34
N TYR A 109 -2.81 -1.85 -2.09
CA TYR A 109 -2.67 -0.67 -2.98
C TYR A 109 -1.21 -0.33 -3.25
N GLY A 110 -0.33 -0.49 -2.25
CA GLY A 110 1.10 -0.30 -2.42
C GLY A 110 1.71 -1.22 -3.48
N SER A 111 1.12 -2.40 -3.76
CA SER A 111 1.57 -3.27 -4.84
C SER A 111 1.25 -2.69 -6.22
N GLN A 112 0.04 -2.15 -6.40
CA GLN A 112 -0.39 -1.54 -7.66
C GLN A 112 0.41 -0.27 -7.97
N ILE A 113 0.68 0.53 -6.94
CA ILE A 113 1.49 1.75 -7.03
C ILE A 113 2.96 1.40 -7.29
N GLY A 114 3.49 0.48 -6.49
CA GLY A 114 4.90 0.07 -6.57
C GLY A 114 5.26 -0.62 -7.90
N LEU A 115 4.36 -1.44 -8.47
CA LEU A 115 4.59 -2.06 -9.78
C LEU A 115 4.58 -1.04 -10.93
N ARG A 116 3.70 -0.02 -10.89
CA ARG A 116 3.76 1.09 -11.86
C ARG A 116 5.10 1.83 -11.76
N HIS A 117 5.50 2.13 -10.54
CA HIS A 117 6.79 2.75 -10.29
C HIS A 117 7.96 1.88 -10.75
N ALA A 118 7.92 0.57 -10.52
CA ALA A 118 8.94 -0.37 -10.97
C ALA A 118 9.04 -0.46 -12.50
N ILE A 119 7.91 -0.40 -13.21
CA ILE A 119 7.86 -0.36 -14.68
C ILE A 119 8.50 0.93 -15.22
N ALA A 120 8.23 2.07 -14.58
CA ALA A 120 8.81 3.36 -14.98
C ALA A 120 10.31 3.44 -14.68
N HIS A 121 10.79 2.80 -13.61
CA HIS A 121 12.17 2.89 -13.12
C HIS A 121 12.81 1.52 -12.86
N PRO A 122 12.88 0.61 -13.83
CA PRO A 122 13.31 -0.77 -13.60
C PRO A 122 14.75 -0.88 -13.08
N SER A 123 15.61 0.06 -13.42
CA SER A 123 17.01 0.09 -12.96
C SER A 123 17.17 0.42 -11.47
N ARG A 124 16.16 1.01 -10.85
CA ARG A 124 16.15 1.31 -9.41
C ARG A 124 15.74 0.11 -8.55
N ILE A 125 15.09 -0.91 -9.15
CA ILE A 125 14.54 -2.04 -8.41
C ILE A 125 15.57 -3.15 -8.27
N ARG A 126 15.98 -3.43 -7.03
CA ARG A 126 16.96 -4.48 -6.70
C ARG A 126 16.33 -5.81 -6.39
N ALA A 127 15.16 -5.79 -5.76
CA ALA A 127 14.38 -6.98 -5.42
C ALA A 127 12.92 -6.59 -5.13
N LEU A 128 12.03 -7.56 -5.15
CA LEU A 128 10.63 -7.41 -4.78
C LEU A 128 10.29 -8.31 -3.59
N ILE A 129 9.54 -7.78 -2.62
CA ILE A 129 8.85 -8.56 -1.61
C ILE A 129 7.37 -8.37 -1.88
N ILE A 130 6.67 -9.43 -2.26
CA ILE A 130 5.27 -9.38 -2.68
C ILE A 130 4.43 -10.00 -1.57
N GLN A 131 3.60 -9.18 -0.95
CA GLN A 131 2.69 -9.58 0.12
C GLN A 131 1.26 -9.21 -0.25
N ASN A 132 0.41 -10.22 -0.51
CA ASN A 132 -1.01 -9.99 -0.84
C ASN A 132 -1.19 -8.81 -1.82
N GLY A 133 -0.70 -8.99 -3.05
CA GLY A 133 -0.78 -8.04 -4.15
C GLY A 133 -1.18 -8.78 -5.43
N ASP A 134 -2.28 -8.40 -6.03
CA ASP A 134 -2.88 -9.06 -7.17
C ASP A 134 -2.38 -8.50 -8.52
N ILE A 135 -2.14 -9.40 -9.45
CA ILE A 135 -1.78 -9.08 -10.84
C ILE A 135 -2.48 -9.99 -11.87
N TYR A 136 -3.43 -10.80 -11.42
CA TYR A 136 -4.21 -11.71 -12.26
C TYR A 136 -5.71 -11.58 -11.97
N ALA A 137 -6.48 -11.17 -12.95
CA ALA A 137 -7.92 -10.91 -12.81
C ALA A 137 -8.75 -12.17 -12.48
N ASP A 138 -8.26 -13.34 -12.91
CA ASP A 138 -8.87 -14.64 -12.65
C ASP A 138 -8.55 -15.22 -11.26
N ALA A 139 -7.66 -14.57 -10.52
CA ALA A 139 -7.26 -14.95 -9.18
C ALA A 139 -7.80 -14.01 -8.07
N LEU A 140 -8.58 -12.99 -8.46
CA LEU A 140 -9.23 -12.08 -7.51
C LEU A 140 -10.29 -12.81 -6.67
N GLY A 141 -10.28 -12.55 -5.37
CA GLY A 141 -11.14 -13.22 -4.40
C GLY A 141 -12.59 -12.75 -4.38
N PRO A 142 -13.42 -13.41 -3.56
CA PRO A 142 -14.86 -13.17 -3.51
C PRO A 142 -15.23 -11.77 -3.01
N LYS A 143 -14.44 -11.14 -2.17
CA LYS A 143 -14.69 -9.78 -1.66
C LYS A 143 -14.71 -8.71 -2.76
N TYR A 144 -14.03 -8.95 -3.88
CA TYR A 144 -14.11 -8.10 -5.06
C TYR A 144 -15.52 -8.02 -5.66
N GLU A 145 -16.43 -8.96 -5.35
CA GLU A 145 -17.76 -8.97 -5.96
C GLU A 145 -18.58 -7.70 -5.64
N THR A 146 -18.44 -7.14 -4.44
CA THR A 146 -19.08 -5.88 -4.08
C THR A 146 -18.61 -4.74 -4.98
N ILE A 147 -17.29 -4.65 -5.19
CA ILE A 147 -16.68 -3.63 -6.04
C ILE A 147 -17.03 -3.90 -7.51
N ARG A 148 -17.03 -5.17 -7.95
CA ARG A 148 -17.41 -5.56 -9.32
C ARG A 148 -18.86 -5.22 -9.65
N ARG A 149 -19.79 -5.29 -8.68
CA ARG A 149 -21.18 -4.85 -8.87
C ARG A 149 -21.22 -3.37 -9.20
N PHE A 150 -20.52 -2.54 -8.43
CA PHE A 150 -20.40 -1.12 -8.72
C PHE A 150 -19.79 -0.87 -10.11
N TRP A 151 -18.74 -1.60 -10.51
CA TRP A 151 -18.14 -1.43 -11.83
C TRP A 151 -19.07 -1.79 -12.99
N ARG A 152 -19.99 -2.72 -12.81
CA ARG A 152 -21.00 -3.09 -13.82
C ARG A 152 -22.17 -2.12 -13.86
N ASP A 153 -22.58 -1.63 -12.71
CA ASP A 153 -23.69 -0.70 -12.54
C ASP A 153 -23.33 0.34 -11.45
N PRO A 154 -22.81 1.51 -11.83
CA PRO A 154 -22.39 2.56 -10.88
C PRO A 154 -23.60 3.34 -10.31
N SER A 155 -24.65 2.63 -9.91
CA SER A 155 -25.82 3.20 -9.26
C SER A 155 -25.53 3.57 -7.80
N PRO A 156 -26.31 4.50 -7.20
CA PRO A 156 -26.22 4.81 -5.78
C PRO A 156 -26.38 3.58 -4.88
N ALA A 157 -27.24 2.62 -5.26
CA ALA A 157 -27.45 1.38 -4.52
C ALA A 157 -26.19 0.50 -4.46
N ASN A 158 -25.42 0.43 -5.53
CA ASN A 158 -24.17 -0.32 -5.58
C ASN A 158 -22.98 0.46 -5.00
N ARG A 159 -23.09 1.78 -4.88
CA ARG A 159 -22.10 2.65 -4.25
C ARG A 159 -22.19 2.64 -2.72
N ALA A 160 -23.41 2.53 -2.17
CA ALA A 160 -23.63 2.57 -0.73
C ALA A 160 -22.80 1.57 0.08
N PRO A 161 -22.60 0.30 -0.34
CA PRO A 161 -21.69 -0.62 0.38
C PRO A 161 -20.24 -0.15 0.42
N LEU A 162 -19.74 0.53 -0.63
CA LEU A 162 -18.38 1.09 -0.65
C LEU A 162 -18.26 2.26 0.34
N GLU A 163 -19.30 3.09 0.44
CA GLU A 163 -19.37 4.19 1.41
C GLU A 163 -19.42 3.66 2.86
N GLN A 164 -20.17 2.57 3.09
CA GLN A 164 -20.24 1.90 4.39
C GLN A 164 -18.91 1.27 4.81
N ALA A 165 -18.13 0.75 3.87
CA ALA A 165 -16.80 0.22 4.13
C ALA A 165 -15.83 1.31 4.63
N VAL A 166 -16.07 2.59 4.26
CA VAL A 166 -15.28 3.74 4.74
C VAL A 166 -15.89 4.28 6.05
N SER A 167 -15.80 3.49 7.09
CA SER A 167 -16.25 3.78 8.45
C SER A 167 -15.29 3.15 9.46
N GLU A 168 -15.42 3.48 10.75
CA GLU A 168 -14.61 2.83 11.79
C GLU A 168 -14.84 1.32 11.84
N ASP A 169 -16.10 0.89 11.71
CA ASP A 169 -16.45 -0.53 11.68
C ASP A 169 -15.93 -1.21 10.41
N GLY A 170 -15.97 -0.53 9.25
CA GLY A 170 -15.39 -1.00 8.02
C GLY A 170 -13.87 -1.17 8.15
N PHE A 171 -13.18 -0.19 8.72
CA PHE A 171 -11.74 -0.29 8.98
C PHE A 171 -11.42 -1.44 9.94
N ARG A 172 -12.20 -1.59 11.02
CA ARG A 172 -12.06 -2.74 11.90
C ARG A 172 -12.23 -4.06 11.15
N ALA A 173 -13.22 -4.15 10.27
CA ALA A 173 -13.47 -5.36 9.49
C ALA A 173 -12.29 -5.73 8.59
N GLU A 174 -11.59 -4.74 7.98
CA GLU A 174 -10.39 -5.02 7.17
C GLU A 174 -9.24 -5.62 8.00
N PHE A 175 -9.16 -5.34 9.31
CA PHE A 175 -8.09 -5.89 10.16
C PHE A 175 -8.45 -7.22 10.83
N VAL A 176 -9.72 -7.46 11.13
CA VAL A 176 -10.14 -8.61 11.97
C VAL A 176 -11.38 -9.34 11.45
N GLY A 177 -11.98 -8.90 10.35
CA GLY A 177 -13.24 -9.48 9.86
C GLY A 177 -13.10 -10.88 9.26
N GLU A 178 -11.90 -11.26 8.84
CA GLU A 178 -11.62 -12.52 8.14
C GLU A 178 -10.78 -13.50 8.96
N VAL A 179 -10.51 -13.18 10.24
CA VAL A 179 -9.65 -13.98 11.09
C VAL A 179 -10.44 -14.64 12.20
N ASP A 180 -9.97 -15.81 12.65
CA ASP A 180 -10.53 -16.52 13.80
C ASP A 180 -10.42 -15.65 15.08
N ASP A 181 -11.31 -15.81 16.04
CA ASP A 181 -11.36 -15.05 17.29
C ASP A 181 -10.02 -15.03 18.04
N ASP A 182 -9.28 -16.15 18.02
CA ASP A 182 -7.95 -16.23 18.64
C ASP A 182 -6.92 -15.30 17.96
N VAL A 183 -7.03 -15.11 16.68
CA VAL A 183 -6.19 -14.18 15.92
C VAL A 183 -6.66 -12.75 16.17
N ALA A 184 -7.98 -12.51 16.08
CA ALA A 184 -8.58 -11.20 16.32
C ALA A 184 -8.16 -10.61 17.69
N ARG A 185 -8.14 -11.43 18.74
CA ARG A 185 -7.69 -11.02 20.09
C ARG A 185 -6.21 -10.60 20.16
N ARG A 186 -5.38 -10.99 19.21
CA ARG A 186 -3.95 -10.61 19.12
C ARG A 186 -3.70 -9.38 18.26
N VAL A 187 -4.71 -8.95 17.51
CA VAL A 187 -4.64 -7.74 16.68
C VAL A 187 -5.03 -6.53 17.53
N PRO A 188 -4.10 -5.60 17.82
CA PRO A 188 -4.40 -4.47 18.68
C PRO A 188 -5.42 -3.53 18.04
N PRO A 189 -6.39 -3.01 18.79
CA PRO A 189 -7.41 -2.10 18.28
C PRO A 189 -6.83 -0.77 17.78
N ASP A 190 -5.61 -0.43 18.16
CA ASP A 190 -4.88 0.74 17.67
C ASP A 190 -4.84 0.81 16.14
N LEU A 191 -4.88 -0.34 15.44
CA LEU A 191 -4.81 -0.38 14.00
C LEU A 191 -5.96 0.36 13.31
N TRP A 192 -7.18 0.27 13.82
CA TRP A 192 -8.31 1.03 13.28
C TRP A 192 -8.62 2.27 14.11
N LYS A 193 -8.47 2.21 15.44
CA LYS A 193 -8.73 3.33 16.34
C LYS A 193 -7.83 4.55 16.10
N LEU A 194 -6.58 4.35 15.69
CA LEU A 194 -5.66 5.45 15.36
C LEU A 194 -5.79 5.89 13.90
N HIS A 195 -6.13 4.98 12.97
CA HIS A 195 -6.28 5.33 11.57
C HIS A 195 -7.60 6.03 11.27
N TRP A 196 -8.70 5.58 11.88
CA TRP A 196 -10.01 6.13 11.57
C TRP A 196 -10.11 7.65 11.80
N PRO A 197 -9.67 8.24 12.94
CA PRO A 197 -9.72 9.68 13.11
C PRO A 197 -8.94 10.47 12.06
N LEU A 198 -7.87 9.90 11.51
CA LEU A 198 -7.11 10.53 10.42
C LEU A 198 -7.86 10.47 9.08
N MET A 199 -8.73 9.49 8.90
CA MET A 199 -9.54 9.30 7.69
C MET A 199 -10.94 9.90 7.80
N ASP A 200 -11.42 10.22 9.01
CA ASP A 200 -12.77 10.69 9.28
C ASP A 200 -12.98 12.18 8.93
N THR A 201 -12.67 12.52 7.69
CA THR A 201 -13.05 13.80 7.08
C THR A 201 -13.86 13.54 5.82
N ALA A 202 -14.78 14.45 5.48
CA ALA A 202 -15.61 14.29 4.30
C ALA A 202 -14.76 14.09 3.02
N VAL A 203 -13.65 14.83 2.90
CA VAL A 203 -12.73 14.73 1.76
C VAL A 203 -12.05 13.37 1.72
N ARG A 204 -11.41 12.92 2.80
CA ARG A 204 -10.66 11.66 2.84
C ARG A 204 -11.59 10.44 2.68
N ARG A 205 -12.79 10.48 3.24
CA ARG A 205 -13.81 9.43 2.99
C ARG A 205 -14.18 9.35 1.52
N ALA A 206 -14.47 10.49 0.89
CA ALA A 206 -14.77 10.53 -0.55
C ALA A 206 -13.61 10.04 -1.41
N LEU A 207 -12.36 10.38 -1.07
CA LEU A 207 -11.15 9.88 -1.74
C LEU A 207 -11.02 8.35 -1.62
N SER A 208 -11.26 7.80 -0.44
CA SER A 208 -11.21 6.34 -0.19
C SER A 208 -12.22 5.58 -1.04
N VAL A 209 -13.48 6.06 -1.10
CA VAL A 209 -14.50 5.50 -1.99
C VAL A 209 -14.07 5.61 -3.45
N GLY A 210 -13.59 6.80 -3.87
CA GLY A 210 -13.09 7.03 -5.22
C GLY A 210 -11.95 6.12 -5.64
N LEU A 211 -11.06 5.74 -4.71
CA LEU A 211 -10.00 4.76 -4.99
C LEU A 211 -10.56 3.35 -5.23
N MET A 212 -11.56 2.92 -4.44
CA MET A 212 -12.24 1.64 -4.67
C MET A 212 -12.91 1.59 -6.04
N GLU A 213 -13.56 2.71 -6.44
CA GLU A 213 -14.16 2.86 -7.77
C GLU A 213 -13.11 2.71 -8.89
N LYS A 214 -11.92 3.30 -8.69
CA LYS A 214 -10.80 3.31 -9.65
C LYS A 214 -10.00 2.00 -9.71
N LEU A 215 -10.20 1.06 -8.78
CA LEU A 215 -9.53 -0.25 -8.82
C LEU A 215 -9.76 -0.98 -10.16
N LYS A 216 -10.88 -0.74 -10.84
CA LYS A 216 -11.14 -1.30 -12.18
C LYS A 216 -9.99 -1.02 -13.15
N ALA A 217 -9.43 0.19 -13.12
CA ALA A 217 -8.35 0.58 -14.01
C ALA A 217 -7.06 -0.24 -13.79
N ASN A 218 -6.89 -0.85 -12.60
CA ASN A 218 -5.73 -1.72 -12.35
C ASN A 218 -5.78 -3.00 -13.17
N LEU A 219 -6.98 -3.49 -13.53
CA LEU A 219 -7.11 -4.70 -14.35
C LEU A 219 -6.45 -4.53 -15.72
N ASP A 220 -6.48 -3.33 -16.30
CA ASP A 220 -5.84 -3.00 -17.57
C ASP A 220 -4.29 -2.96 -17.43
N TRP A 221 -3.79 -2.77 -16.21
CA TRP A 221 -2.36 -2.79 -15.90
C TRP A 221 -1.82 -4.20 -15.62
N PHE A 222 -2.64 -5.17 -15.27
CA PHE A 222 -2.18 -6.52 -14.93
C PHE A 222 -1.30 -7.16 -16.01
N PRO A 223 -1.62 -7.10 -17.31
CA PRO A 223 -0.73 -7.62 -18.34
C PRO A 223 0.65 -6.93 -18.36
N ARG A 224 0.70 -5.62 -18.04
CA ARG A 224 1.97 -4.86 -17.98
C ARG A 224 2.81 -5.30 -16.78
N TYR A 225 2.20 -5.54 -15.61
CA TYR A 225 2.89 -6.06 -14.43
C TYR A 225 3.48 -7.44 -14.70
N GLN A 226 2.69 -8.32 -15.32
CA GLN A 226 3.13 -9.66 -15.70
C GLN A 226 4.29 -9.60 -16.73
N ALA A 227 4.21 -8.70 -17.71
CA ALA A 227 5.27 -8.49 -18.69
C ALA A 227 6.56 -8.02 -18.02
N TYR A 228 6.47 -7.01 -17.15
CA TYR A 228 7.60 -6.50 -16.37
C TYR A 228 8.32 -7.60 -15.58
N LEU A 229 7.57 -8.44 -14.87
CA LEU A 229 8.14 -9.54 -14.08
C LEU A 229 8.83 -10.59 -14.95
N ARG A 230 8.27 -10.92 -16.13
CA ARG A 230 8.88 -11.88 -17.05
C ARG A 230 10.13 -11.32 -17.75
N GLU A 231 10.12 -10.03 -18.09
CA GLU A 231 11.22 -9.35 -18.78
C GLU A 231 12.40 -9.08 -17.86
N HIS A 232 12.14 -8.43 -16.72
CA HIS A 232 13.20 -7.97 -15.82
C HIS A 232 13.63 -9.00 -14.79
N ARG A 233 12.75 -9.96 -14.42
CA ARG A 233 13.02 -11.05 -13.48
C ARG A 233 13.75 -10.61 -12.20
N PRO A 234 13.28 -9.55 -11.52
CA PRO A 234 13.92 -9.13 -10.29
C PRO A 234 13.90 -10.27 -9.26
N PRO A 235 14.94 -10.44 -8.43
CA PRO A 235 14.86 -11.33 -7.28
C PRO A 235 13.59 -11.04 -6.50
N ALA A 236 12.76 -12.06 -6.23
CA ALA A 236 11.47 -11.85 -5.61
C ALA A 236 11.22 -12.86 -4.49
N MET A 237 10.60 -12.39 -3.41
CA MET A 237 10.05 -13.20 -2.33
C MET A 237 8.55 -12.98 -2.26
N ILE A 238 7.78 -14.06 -2.21
CA ILE A 238 6.32 -14.01 -2.07
C ILE A 238 5.97 -14.42 -0.63
N LEU A 239 5.33 -13.51 0.10
CA LEU A 239 4.75 -13.72 1.41
C LEU A 239 3.24 -13.60 1.31
N TRP A 240 2.48 -14.49 1.95
CA TRP A 240 1.04 -14.47 1.74
C TRP A 240 0.24 -14.86 2.97
N GLY A 241 -0.79 -14.06 3.28
CA GLY A 241 -1.87 -14.43 4.17
C GLY A 241 -2.91 -15.24 3.38
N PRO A 242 -2.99 -16.57 3.55
CA PRO A 242 -3.78 -17.41 2.63
C PRO A 242 -5.29 -17.27 2.79
N LYS A 243 -5.75 -16.67 3.90
CA LYS A 243 -7.18 -16.48 4.21
C LYS A 243 -7.71 -15.11 3.77
N ASP A 244 -6.92 -14.33 3.05
CA ASP A 244 -7.34 -13.03 2.50
C ASP A 244 -8.45 -13.23 1.45
N GLU A 245 -9.61 -12.64 1.69
CA GLU A 245 -10.76 -12.79 0.80
C GLU A 245 -10.73 -11.85 -0.42
N TYR A 246 -9.85 -10.86 -0.45
CA TYR A 246 -9.55 -10.08 -1.67
C TYR A 246 -8.53 -10.82 -2.54
N MET A 247 -7.47 -11.30 -1.92
CA MET A 247 -6.32 -11.91 -2.59
C MET A 247 -6.02 -13.29 -1.97
N PRO A 248 -6.85 -14.30 -2.23
CA PRO A 248 -6.70 -15.63 -1.66
C PRO A 248 -5.44 -16.35 -2.19
N GLU A 249 -5.07 -17.47 -1.57
CA GLU A 249 -3.85 -18.24 -1.93
C GLU A 249 -3.66 -18.47 -3.45
N PRO A 250 -4.71 -18.74 -4.27
CA PRO A 250 -4.54 -18.84 -5.73
C PRO A 250 -3.89 -17.61 -6.37
N ALA A 251 -4.07 -16.41 -5.80
CA ALA A 251 -3.42 -15.20 -6.30
C ALA A 251 -1.89 -15.23 -6.09
N ALA A 252 -1.42 -15.79 -4.96
CA ALA A 252 0.01 -16.04 -4.75
C ALA A 252 0.58 -17.03 -5.76
N ARG A 253 -0.11 -18.15 -5.99
CA ARG A 253 0.32 -19.18 -6.95
C ARG A 253 0.33 -18.69 -8.39
N ALA A 254 -0.51 -17.70 -8.72
CA ALA A 254 -0.56 -17.13 -10.05
C ALA A 254 0.76 -16.45 -10.46
N TYR A 255 1.57 -15.99 -9.51
CA TYR A 255 2.90 -15.45 -9.79
C TYR A 255 3.89 -16.49 -10.37
N LEU A 256 3.57 -17.78 -10.34
CA LEU A 256 4.39 -18.85 -10.92
C LEU A 256 4.09 -19.07 -12.42
N ARG A 257 3.13 -18.34 -13.00
CA ARG A 257 2.77 -18.39 -14.44
C ARG A 257 3.75 -17.50 -15.23
#